data_37e866446b9b8529f7047eccdb4fb988
#
_entry.id   37e866446b9b8529f7047eccdb4fb988
#
_cell.length_a   1.000
_cell.length_b   1.000
_cell.length_c   1.000
_cell.angle_alpha   90.00
_cell.angle_beta   90.00
_cell.angle_gamma   90.00
#
_symmetry.space_group_name_H-M   'P 1'
#
loop_
_entity.id
_entity.type
_entity.pdbx_description
1 polymer ?
#
loop_
_entity_poly.entity_id
_entity_poly.type
_entity_poly.pdbx_seq_one_letter_code
_entity_poly.pdbx_strand_id
1 'polypeptide(L)'
;MTNHETTTESGIVFDRRQLIAGASAVGLGAAFASMPAMAQGTPKKGGVLRLGMEGGSASDSLDPRTYADSIPIAYSLMFWNCLVEIDTKGNATPELAESWESKPGATEWIFNIRKGITFTSGKALDADDVIYSINLHRGETKSPAKGLLASVKEITKLSPNQIQITLSAGNADLPFILSDYHMIIVPNGTTDFSKPDGTGAFTLAEWQPGVRIVAKRKPGNYWKPGRANFDSVELRYIGDAAVRTQALITNQVDAINRVNPKTIDLLAKNKSIKISRSQGAGNRYAFVALTDMDPYKSRDVMLGLKHGIDRQTIIKNVFSGYATIGMDHTIGPLNKYYDKKQKAWPYDPDKAAFHFKKAGTSGPFELQVSEGAYTGATDSAVIFQESLKKAKANLDVKRVSGDGYWDNVWLKAPFCAVYWGNRPTADLQLSQTFVTGQTWNDTHYSNPKFDKLVVDARVELDEAKRMEMYAECQRLLHEEAGMVCFAIGDALDAGSTRLRGLEPHARYDMNDQRLAEKGWFA
;
A
#
# COMPACT_ATOMS: atom_id res chain seq x y z
N MET A 1 63.14 -33.58 40.72
CA MET A 1 61.77 -34.09 40.93
C MET A 1 60.82 -33.01 40.49
N THR A 2 59.89 -33.36 39.64
CA THR A 2 58.76 -32.62 39.06
C THR A 2 59.04 -31.72 37.84
N ASN A 3 58.60 -32.25 36.70
CA ASN A 3 58.60 -31.72 35.39
C ASN A 3 57.59 -30.56 35.23
N HIS A 4 57.98 -29.54 34.48
CA HIS A 4 57.06 -28.57 33.87
C HIS A 4 57.01 -28.88 32.37
N GLU A 5 55.85 -29.26 31.88
CA GLU A 5 55.54 -29.27 30.46
C GLU A 5 54.93 -27.93 30.05
N THR A 6 55.54 -27.31 29.05
CA THR A 6 55.02 -26.12 28.36
C THR A 6 54.31 -26.58 27.09
N THR A 7 53.04 -26.30 26.97
CA THR A 7 52.25 -26.45 25.75
C THR A 7 52.38 -25.23 24.87
N THR A 8 52.83 -25.41 23.64
CA THR A 8 52.91 -24.41 22.58
C THR A 8 51.63 -24.42 21.76
N GLU A 9 50.98 -23.25 21.65
CA GLU A 9 49.91 -23.01 20.69
C GLU A 9 50.48 -22.90 19.27
N SER A 10 49.97 -23.71 18.33
CA SER A 10 50.26 -23.61 16.92
C SER A 10 49.01 -23.03 16.20
N GLY A 11 49.07 -21.79 15.77
CA GLY A 11 48.10 -21.16 14.89
C GLY A 11 48.20 -21.70 13.46
N ILE A 12 47.10 -22.20 12.92
CA ILE A 12 46.99 -22.66 11.54
C ILE A 12 46.43 -21.50 10.71
N VAL A 13 47.25 -20.97 9.81
CA VAL A 13 46.89 -20.00 8.76
C VAL A 13 46.38 -20.79 7.54
N PHE A 14 45.13 -20.59 7.16
CA PHE A 14 44.57 -21.17 5.93
C PHE A 14 44.79 -20.25 4.74
N ASP A 15 45.52 -20.76 3.74
CA ASP A 15 45.74 -20.15 2.45
C ASP A 15 44.54 -20.41 1.52
N ARG A 16 44.08 -19.36 0.82
CA ARG A 16 42.92 -19.32 -0.08
C ARG A 16 43.03 -20.16 -1.37
N ARG A 17 44.06 -20.96 -1.56
CA ARG A 17 44.32 -21.69 -2.81
C ARG A 17 44.14 -23.20 -2.79
N GLN A 18 43.63 -23.82 -1.69
CA GLN A 18 43.54 -25.28 -1.57
C GLN A 18 42.13 -25.83 -1.32
N LEU A 19 41.11 -25.24 -1.90
CA LEU A 19 39.73 -25.77 -1.82
C LEU A 19 39.16 -26.12 -3.20
N ILE A 20 39.96 -26.77 -4.05
CA ILE A 20 39.46 -27.48 -5.24
C ILE A 20 40.22 -28.79 -5.34
N ALA A 21 39.75 -29.84 -4.66
CA ALA A 21 39.86 -31.25 -5.08
C ALA A 21 39.30 -32.18 -3.99
N GLY A 22 38.27 -32.91 -4.33
CA GLY A 22 38.01 -34.26 -3.80
C GLY A 22 37.08 -34.39 -2.62
N ALA A 23 35.85 -34.77 -2.89
CA ALA A 23 35.25 -35.95 -2.26
C ALA A 23 33.84 -36.23 -2.80
N SER A 24 33.74 -37.32 -3.55
CA SER A 24 32.46 -37.98 -3.85
C SER A 24 32.00 -38.75 -2.61
N ALA A 25 30.79 -38.48 -2.13
CA ALA A 25 30.02 -39.39 -1.25
C ALA A 25 28.55 -39.13 -1.32
N VAL A 26 27.83 -40.14 -1.61
CA VAL A 26 26.39 -40.36 -1.78
C VAL A 26 25.58 -39.88 -0.56
N GLY A 27 24.48 -39.11 -0.80
CA GLY A 27 23.52 -38.80 0.24
C GLY A 27 22.28 -38.11 -0.36
N LEU A 28 21.14 -38.76 -0.26
CA LEU A 28 19.82 -38.38 -0.76
C LEU A 28 19.53 -36.86 -0.65
N GLY A 29 19.52 -36.18 -1.78
CA GLY A 29 19.12 -34.80 -1.89
C GLY A 29 17.64 -34.68 -2.19
N ALA A 30 16.89 -34.02 -1.32
CA ALA A 30 15.60 -33.47 -1.67
C ALA A 30 15.79 -32.43 -2.80
N ALA A 31 15.31 -32.75 -3.98
CA ALA A 31 15.29 -31.85 -5.13
C ALA A 31 14.31 -30.71 -4.83
N PHE A 32 14.82 -29.61 -4.30
CA PHE A 32 14.17 -28.34 -4.49
C PHE A 32 14.34 -27.98 -5.97
N ALA A 33 13.29 -28.27 -6.74
CA ALA A 33 13.16 -27.74 -8.08
C ALA A 33 13.17 -26.20 -7.95
N SER A 34 14.31 -25.58 -8.20
CA SER A 34 14.40 -24.17 -8.52
C SER A 34 13.53 -23.96 -9.75
N MET A 35 12.32 -23.42 -9.57
CA MET A 35 11.57 -22.88 -10.70
C MET A 35 12.51 -21.90 -11.42
N PRO A 36 12.71 -22.05 -12.73
CA PRO A 36 13.51 -21.09 -13.47
C PRO A 36 12.83 -19.73 -13.28
N ALA A 37 13.54 -18.76 -12.72
CA ALA A 37 13.19 -17.37 -12.87
C ALA A 37 12.99 -17.17 -14.38
N MET A 38 11.74 -16.97 -14.81
CA MET A 38 11.44 -16.69 -16.21
C MET A 38 12.33 -15.53 -16.60
N ALA A 39 13.27 -15.76 -17.51
CA ALA A 39 14.18 -14.74 -17.98
C ALA A 39 13.32 -13.59 -18.50
N GLN A 40 13.19 -12.53 -17.73
CA GLN A 40 12.61 -11.28 -18.20
C GLN A 40 13.58 -10.83 -19.32
N GLY A 41 13.10 -10.88 -20.57
CA GLY A 41 13.90 -10.46 -21.71
C GLY A 41 14.45 -9.05 -21.52
N THR A 42 15.55 -8.74 -22.15
CA THR A 42 16.12 -7.38 -22.14
C THR A 42 15.07 -6.37 -22.61
N PRO A 43 14.83 -5.27 -21.88
CA PRO A 43 13.88 -4.24 -22.27
C PRO A 43 14.13 -3.74 -23.70
N LYS A 44 13.09 -3.78 -24.53
CA LYS A 44 13.14 -3.26 -25.90
C LYS A 44 12.51 -1.88 -25.94
N LYS A 45 13.12 -0.95 -26.65
CA LYS A 45 12.56 0.37 -26.90
C LYS A 45 11.57 0.32 -28.07
N GLY A 46 10.52 1.10 -27.97
CA GLY A 46 9.55 1.33 -29.05
C GLY A 46 8.11 1.00 -28.69
N GLY A 47 7.20 1.44 -29.55
CA GLY A 47 5.77 1.18 -29.47
C GLY A 47 4.97 2.17 -28.62
N VAL A 48 3.66 2.04 -28.71
CA VAL A 48 2.69 2.85 -28.00
C VAL A 48 2.04 1.99 -26.89
N LEU A 49 2.21 2.37 -25.64
CA LEU A 49 1.49 1.76 -24.52
C LEU A 49 0.10 2.41 -24.41
N ARG A 50 -0.97 1.61 -24.47
CA ARG A 50 -2.35 2.08 -24.30
C ARG A 50 -2.92 1.51 -23.01
N LEU A 51 -3.26 2.39 -22.07
CA LEU A 51 -3.82 2.04 -20.76
C LEU A 51 -5.31 2.39 -20.72
N GLY A 52 -6.15 1.45 -20.33
CA GLY A 52 -7.57 1.69 -20.03
C GLY A 52 -7.75 1.70 -18.51
N MET A 53 -7.98 2.88 -17.94
CA MET A 53 -7.97 3.01 -16.48
C MET A 53 -9.27 3.62 -15.96
N GLU A 54 -9.63 3.21 -14.76
CA GLU A 54 -10.57 3.89 -13.87
C GLU A 54 -9.80 4.81 -12.92
N GLY A 55 -10.51 5.70 -12.25
CA GLY A 55 -9.91 6.63 -11.28
C GLY A 55 -9.43 7.93 -11.92
N GLY A 56 -10.29 8.51 -12.77
CA GLY A 56 -10.14 9.83 -13.35
C GLY A 56 -11.46 10.57 -13.41
N SER A 57 -11.41 11.87 -13.70
CA SER A 57 -12.54 12.77 -13.70
C SER A 57 -12.35 13.91 -14.71
N ALA A 58 -13.45 14.49 -15.17
CA ALA A 58 -13.42 15.72 -15.98
C ALA A 58 -12.85 16.93 -15.22
N SER A 59 -12.80 16.86 -13.88
CA SER A 59 -12.18 17.87 -13.02
C SER A 59 -10.70 17.64 -12.73
N ASP A 60 -10.09 16.58 -13.29
CA ASP A 60 -8.66 16.31 -13.12
C ASP A 60 -7.82 17.48 -13.62
N SER A 61 -6.73 17.75 -12.91
CA SER A 61 -5.80 18.84 -13.15
C SER A 61 -4.36 18.31 -13.09
N LEU A 62 -3.45 19.02 -13.75
CA LEU A 62 -2.01 18.70 -13.68
C LEU A 62 -1.32 19.33 -12.46
N ASP A 63 -2.06 20.06 -11.64
CA ASP A 63 -1.58 20.64 -10.37
C ASP A 63 -1.47 19.56 -9.30
N PRO A 64 -0.28 19.30 -8.74
CA PRO A 64 -0.07 18.24 -7.74
C PRO A 64 -0.92 18.43 -6.48
N ARG A 65 -1.43 19.61 -6.22
CA ARG A 65 -2.31 19.89 -5.07
C ARG A 65 -3.74 19.38 -5.25
N THR A 66 -4.05 18.75 -6.40
CA THR A 66 -5.40 18.27 -6.73
C THR A 66 -5.49 16.76 -6.96
N TYR A 67 -4.37 16.05 -6.95
CA TYR A 67 -4.36 14.61 -7.25
C TYR A 67 -5.13 13.81 -6.21
N ALA A 68 -5.95 12.86 -6.67
CA ALA A 68 -6.80 12.11 -5.76
C ALA A 68 -6.95 10.62 -6.11
N ASP A 69 -6.75 10.19 -7.37
CA ASP A 69 -7.00 8.81 -7.78
C ASP A 69 -6.02 8.35 -8.87
N SER A 70 -6.18 7.12 -9.37
CA SER A 70 -5.22 6.38 -10.19
C SER A 70 -4.71 7.12 -11.42
N ILE A 71 -5.58 7.79 -12.19
CA ILE A 71 -5.17 8.50 -13.42
C ILE A 71 -4.28 9.70 -13.13
N PRO A 72 -4.63 10.61 -12.20
CA PRO A 72 -3.73 11.69 -11.78
C PRO A 72 -2.38 11.18 -11.27
N ILE A 73 -2.36 10.10 -10.50
CA ILE A 73 -1.12 9.51 -10.01
C ILE A 73 -0.28 8.98 -11.19
N ALA A 74 -0.90 8.26 -12.13
CA ALA A 74 -0.18 7.67 -13.26
C ALA A 74 0.47 8.74 -14.14
N TYR A 75 -0.25 9.82 -14.52
CA TYR A 75 0.37 10.84 -15.36
C TYR A 75 1.38 11.71 -14.58
N SER A 76 1.18 11.95 -13.28
CA SER A 76 2.17 12.68 -12.51
C SER A 76 3.53 11.99 -12.55
N LEU A 77 3.56 10.66 -12.38
CA LEU A 77 4.78 9.85 -12.40
C LEU A 77 5.34 9.61 -13.82
N MET A 78 4.60 9.95 -14.89
CA MET A 78 5.15 10.03 -16.25
C MET A 78 5.97 11.31 -16.45
N PHE A 79 5.51 12.44 -15.92
CA PHE A 79 6.11 13.75 -16.17
C PHE A 79 7.13 14.18 -15.12
N TRP A 80 6.95 13.76 -13.87
CA TRP A 80 7.77 14.16 -12.72
C TRP A 80 8.29 12.95 -11.96
N ASN A 81 9.16 13.22 -11.01
CA ASN A 81 9.64 12.25 -10.03
C ASN A 81 9.53 12.83 -8.62
N CYS A 82 9.50 11.95 -7.62
CA CYS A 82 9.61 12.28 -6.21
C CYS A 82 11.09 12.23 -5.74
N LEU A 83 11.35 12.57 -4.49
CA LEU A 83 12.67 12.37 -3.89
C LEU A 83 12.97 10.88 -3.68
N VAL A 84 11.94 10.09 -3.38
CA VAL A 84 12.02 8.70 -2.96
C VAL A 84 11.03 7.88 -3.79
N GLU A 85 11.43 6.68 -4.23
CA GLU A 85 10.56 5.66 -4.85
C GLU A 85 10.36 4.51 -3.85
N ILE A 86 9.20 3.84 -3.90
CA ILE A 86 8.96 2.62 -3.13
C ILE A 86 9.18 1.41 -4.04
N ASP A 87 9.93 0.43 -3.57
CA ASP A 87 10.15 -0.81 -4.30
C ASP A 87 8.96 -1.79 -4.14
N THR A 88 8.99 -2.90 -4.88
CA THR A 88 7.94 -3.94 -4.83
C THR A 88 7.83 -4.65 -3.48
N LYS A 89 8.82 -4.48 -2.61
CA LYS A 89 8.83 -5.02 -1.24
C LYS A 89 8.34 -4.01 -0.21
N GLY A 90 8.01 -2.79 -0.63
CA GLY A 90 7.57 -1.72 0.25
C GLY A 90 8.70 -0.94 0.93
N ASN A 91 9.94 -1.01 0.43
CA ASN A 91 11.06 -0.24 0.97
C ASN A 91 11.21 1.10 0.26
N ALA A 92 11.59 2.14 1.00
CA ALA A 92 12.01 3.41 0.43
C ALA A 92 13.36 3.27 -0.27
N THR A 93 13.45 3.69 -1.52
CA THR A 93 14.64 3.62 -2.38
C THR A 93 14.96 4.98 -3.00
N PRO A 94 16.23 5.28 -3.29
CA PRO A 94 16.65 6.54 -3.90
C PRO A 94 15.96 6.82 -5.25
N GLU A 95 15.39 8.03 -5.39
CA GLU A 95 14.93 8.56 -6.67
C GLU A 95 15.64 9.88 -6.99
N LEU A 96 15.03 11.07 -6.87
CA LEU A 96 15.77 12.34 -7.02
C LEU A 96 16.70 12.63 -5.84
N ALA A 97 16.39 12.13 -4.64
CA ALA A 97 17.38 12.02 -3.58
C ALA A 97 18.26 10.77 -3.83
N GLU A 98 19.57 10.94 -3.89
CA GLU A 98 20.50 9.80 -4.02
C GLU A 98 20.78 9.11 -2.69
N SER A 99 20.58 9.82 -1.57
CA SER A 99 20.68 9.31 -0.20
C SER A 99 19.99 10.24 0.78
N TRP A 100 19.73 9.71 1.97
CA TRP A 100 19.27 10.50 3.12
C TRP A 100 19.78 9.88 4.42
N GLU A 101 19.84 10.72 5.44
CA GLU A 101 20.19 10.33 6.80
C GLU A 101 19.36 11.12 7.81
N SER A 102 19.19 10.57 9.01
CA SER A 102 18.48 11.20 10.10
C SER A 102 19.33 11.25 11.36
N LYS A 103 19.17 12.30 12.16
CA LYS A 103 19.66 12.32 13.54
C LYS A 103 18.80 11.40 14.45
N PRO A 104 19.35 10.96 15.60
CA PRO A 104 18.59 10.20 16.59
C PRO A 104 17.27 10.91 16.94
N GLY A 105 16.17 10.14 17.09
CA GLY A 105 14.84 10.65 17.34
C GLY A 105 14.09 11.13 16.09
N ALA A 106 14.68 10.96 14.89
CA ALA A 106 14.06 11.25 13.59
C ALA A 106 13.47 12.67 13.45
N THR A 107 14.07 13.66 14.13
CA THR A 107 13.61 15.06 14.12
C THR A 107 14.32 15.92 13.08
N GLU A 108 15.48 15.51 12.62
CA GLU A 108 16.25 16.21 11.59
C GLU A 108 16.69 15.21 10.53
N TRP A 109 16.40 15.52 9.26
CA TRP A 109 16.72 14.70 8.11
C TRP A 109 17.52 15.49 7.10
N ILE A 110 18.58 14.90 6.55
CA ILE A 110 19.36 15.46 5.45
C ILE A 110 19.11 14.62 4.21
N PHE A 111 18.77 15.28 3.10
CA PHE A 111 18.57 14.63 1.79
C PHE A 111 19.61 15.17 0.82
N ASN A 112 20.36 14.26 0.20
CA ASN A 112 21.32 14.56 -0.87
C ASN A 112 20.63 14.43 -2.22
N ILE A 113 20.53 15.54 -2.96
CA ILE A 113 19.85 15.61 -4.25
C ILE A 113 20.81 15.17 -5.35
N ARG A 114 20.35 14.29 -6.23
CA ARG A 114 21.10 13.76 -7.36
C ARG A 114 21.53 14.88 -8.32
N LYS A 115 22.79 14.87 -8.70
CA LYS A 115 23.37 15.83 -9.66
C LYS A 115 23.13 15.40 -11.11
N GLY A 116 23.15 16.37 -12.04
CA GLY A 116 23.06 16.11 -13.47
C GLY A 116 21.67 15.79 -14.00
N ILE A 117 20.63 15.94 -13.17
CA ILE A 117 19.23 15.82 -13.57
C ILE A 117 18.72 17.17 -14.09
N THR A 118 17.98 17.15 -15.19
CA THR A 118 17.37 18.35 -15.78
C THR A 118 15.88 18.18 -15.95
N PHE A 119 15.15 19.27 -15.82
CA PHE A 119 13.75 19.38 -16.20
C PHE A 119 13.59 19.36 -17.72
N THR A 120 12.35 19.26 -18.21
CA THR A 120 12.03 19.33 -19.65
C THR A 120 12.51 20.63 -20.29
N SER A 121 12.46 21.74 -19.57
CA SER A 121 12.98 23.06 -19.99
C SER A 121 14.51 23.12 -20.15
N GLY A 122 15.23 22.12 -19.65
CA GLY A 122 16.70 22.13 -19.58
C GLY A 122 17.26 22.74 -18.30
N LYS A 123 16.43 23.32 -17.40
CA LYS A 123 16.87 23.79 -16.08
C LYS A 123 17.43 22.60 -15.28
N ALA A 124 18.59 22.78 -14.66
CA ALA A 124 19.15 21.80 -13.71
C ALA A 124 18.33 21.76 -12.43
N LEU A 125 18.09 20.55 -11.93
CA LEU A 125 17.46 20.31 -10.63
C LEU A 125 18.40 20.77 -9.50
N ASP A 126 17.85 21.52 -8.56
CA ASP A 126 18.56 21.95 -7.35
C ASP A 126 17.68 21.93 -6.08
N ALA A 127 18.26 22.33 -4.96
CA ALA A 127 17.60 22.35 -3.66
C ALA A 127 16.41 23.32 -3.58
N ASP A 128 16.44 24.42 -4.32
CA ASP A 128 15.34 25.39 -4.32
C ASP A 128 14.09 24.81 -4.96
N ASP A 129 14.23 23.97 -6.00
CA ASP A 129 13.12 23.25 -6.62
C ASP A 129 12.45 22.28 -5.64
N VAL A 130 13.27 21.56 -4.87
CA VAL A 130 12.78 20.60 -3.88
C VAL A 130 12.05 21.32 -2.74
N ILE A 131 12.63 22.39 -2.20
CA ILE A 131 12.02 23.19 -1.14
C ILE A 131 10.69 23.79 -1.62
N TYR A 132 10.69 24.37 -2.82
CA TYR A 132 9.49 24.93 -3.42
C TYR A 132 8.37 23.88 -3.55
N SER A 133 8.70 22.73 -4.11
CA SER A 133 7.74 21.66 -4.37
C SER A 133 7.09 21.12 -3.09
N ILE A 134 7.87 20.85 -2.05
CA ILE A 134 7.33 20.41 -0.76
C ILE A 134 6.46 21.51 -0.14
N ASN A 135 6.85 22.79 -0.26
CA ASN A 135 6.09 23.91 0.28
C ASN A 135 4.75 24.18 -0.43
N LEU A 136 4.53 23.67 -1.66
CA LEU A 136 3.21 23.71 -2.30
C LEU A 136 2.13 23.01 -1.45
N HIS A 137 2.52 22.09 -0.58
CA HIS A 137 1.63 21.26 0.24
C HIS A 137 1.64 21.67 1.73
N ARG A 138 2.22 22.83 2.06
CA ARG A 138 2.33 23.36 3.45
C ARG A 138 1.71 24.76 3.57
N GLY A 139 1.44 25.18 4.79
CA GLY A 139 0.86 26.51 5.06
C GLY A 139 -0.57 26.65 4.52
N GLU A 140 -0.88 27.76 3.88
CA GLU A 140 -2.17 28.04 3.27
C GLU A 140 -2.27 27.33 1.90
N THR A 141 -2.75 26.09 1.93
CA THR A 141 -2.91 25.25 0.72
C THR A 141 -4.17 24.41 0.79
N LYS A 142 -4.77 24.12 -0.36
CA LYS A 142 -5.88 23.16 -0.53
C LYS A 142 -5.41 21.72 -0.77
N SER A 143 -4.10 21.48 -0.73
CA SER A 143 -3.54 20.15 -0.98
C SER A 143 -4.05 19.12 0.03
N PRO A 144 -4.57 17.97 -0.41
CA PRO A 144 -4.94 16.88 0.48
C PRO A 144 -3.73 16.28 1.21
N ALA A 145 -2.50 16.50 0.69
CA ALA A 145 -1.26 16.07 1.31
C ALA A 145 -0.79 16.98 2.47
N LYS A 146 -1.50 18.10 2.75
CA LYS A 146 -1.13 19.02 3.86
C LYS A 146 -0.91 18.28 5.17
N GLY A 147 -1.78 17.33 5.51
CA GLY A 147 -1.69 16.56 6.74
C GLY A 147 -0.42 15.69 6.84
N LEU A 148 0.10 15.20 5.72
CA LEU A 148 1.32 14.38 5.68
C LEU A 148 2.56 15.18 6.12
N LEU A 149 2.55 16.49 5.89
CA LEU A 149 3.66 17.41 6.20
C LEU A 149 3.43 18.22 7.49
N ALA A 150 2.42 17.91 8.28
CA ALA A 150 2.05 18.68 9.47
C ALA A 150 3.19 18.78 10.51
N SER A 151 4.04 17.76 10.60
CA SER A 151 5.22 17.76 11.48
C SER A 151 6.42 18.53 10.92
N VAL A 152 6.44 18.91 9.63
CA VAL A 152 7.56 19.64 9.03
C VAL A 152 7.56 21.07 9.52
N LYS A 153 8.55 21.39 10.38
CA LYS A 153 8.74 22.73 10.94
C LYS A 153 9.43 23.64 9.94
N GLU A 154 10.56 23.19 9.39
CA GLU A 154 11.43 23.97 8.53
C GLU A 154 12.10 23.09 7.47
N ILE A 155 12.38 23.67 6.30
CA ILE A 155 13.19 23.06 5.25
C ILE A 155 14.28 24.05 4.89
N THR A 156 15.53 23.70 5.15
CA THR A 156 16.71 24.57 4.97
C THR A 156 17.57 24.06 3.82
N LYS A 157 17.98 24.95 2.95
CA LYS A 157 19.00 24.69 1.94
C LYS A 157 20.38 24.68 2.59
N LEU A 158 21.08 23.54 2.56
CA LEU A 158 22.46 23.42 3.04
C LEU A 158 23.48 23.66 1.91
N SER A 159 23.14 23.26 0.70
CA SER A 159 23.93 23.48 -0.51
C SER A 159 23.02 23.40 -1.76
N PRO A 160 23.51 23.67 -2.98
CA PRO A 160 22.71 23.50 -4.19
C PRO A 160 22.10 22.08 -4.35
N ASN A 161 22.74 21.07 -3.76
CA ASN A 161 22.28 19.67 -3.88
C ASN A 161 22.02 19.02 -2.51
N GLN A 162 21.70 19.79 -1.48
CA GLN A 162 21.43 19.24 -0.16
C GLN A 162 20.43 20.09 0.60
N ILE A 163 19.42 19.45 1.18
CA ILE A 163 18.44 20.07 2.07
C ILE A 163 18.43 19.39 3.43
N GLN A 164 18.07 20.15 4.46
CA GLN A 164 17.71 19.64 5.77
C GLN A 164 16.22 19.87 6.01
N ILE A 165 15.51 18.85 6.50
CA ILE A 165 14.13 18.95 6.95
C ILE A 165 14.11 18.76 8.46
N THR A 166 13.62 19.78 9.18
CA THR A 166 13.45 19.76 10.65
C THR A 166 11.98 19.53 10.98
N LEU A 167 11.70 18.57 11.84
CA LEU A 167 10.36 18.20 12.28
C LEU A 167 10.08 18.73 13.70
N SER A 168 8.84 19.08 13.98
CA SER A 168 8.35 19.43 15.32
C SER A 168 8.22 18.22 16.25
N ALA A 169 8.03 17.02 15.67
CA ALA A 169 8.06 15.73 16.34
C ALA A 169 8.72 14.73 15.41
N GLY A 170 9.53 13.82 15.95
CA GLY A 170 10.27 12.85 15.16
C GLY A 170 9.35 11.95 14.32
N ASN A 171 9.80 11.63 13.10
CA ASN A 171 9.10 10.73 12.20
C ASN A 171 10.09 9.96 11.32
N ALA A 172 10.26 8.68 11.60
CA ALA A 172 11.12 7.78 10.83
C ALA A 172 10.53 7.42 9.45
N ASP A 173 9.26 7.74 9.19
CA ASP A 173 8.60 7.53 7.90
C ASP A 173 8.73 8.72 6.93
N LEU A 174 9.50 9.76 7.26
CA LEU A 174 9.63 10.92 6.36
C LEU A 174 10.05 10.55 4.93
N PRO A 175 10.98 9.59 4.67
CA PRO A 175 11.28 9.15 3.31
C PRO A 175 10.07 8.56 2.58
N PHE A 176 9.18 7.82 3.28
CA PHE A 176 7.94 7.30 2.70
C PHE A 176 6.96 8.41 2.36
N ILE A 177 6.85 9.44 3.20
CA ILE A 177 6.03 10.63 2.94
C ILE A 177 6.51 11.36 1.69
N LEU A 178 7.84 11.50 1.52
CA LEU A 178 8.44 12.13 0.35
C LEU A 178 8.42 11.27 -0.93
N SER A 179 7.88 10.05 -0.87
CA SER A 179 7.54 9.22 -2.02
C SER A 179 6.09 9.34 -2.46
N ASP A 180 5.27 10.10 -1.73
CA ASP A 180 3.87 10.31 -2.09
C ASP A 180 3.75 11.07 -3.42
N TYR A 181 2.79 10.71 -4.24
CA TYR A 181 2.62 11.25 -5.59
C TYR A 181 2.29 12.75 -5.63
N HIS A 182 1.91 13.34 -4.52
CA HIS A 182 1.81 14.80 -4.41
C HIS A 182 3.19 15.46 -4.30
N MET A 183 4.19 14.75 -3.76
CA MET A 183 5.55 15.25 -3.51
C MET A 183 6.44 15.19 -4.77
N ILE A 184 5.84 15.33 -5.95
CA ILE A 184 6.59 15.47 -7.21
C ILE A 184 7.38 16.77 -7.21
N ILE A 185 8.56 16.75 -7.82
CA ILE A 185 9.44 17.92 -7.86
C ILE A 185 9.22 18.69 -9.17
N VAL A 186 8.89 19.97 -9.03
CA VAL A 186 8.69 20.94 -10.11
C VAL A 186 9.73 22.08 -10.01
N PRO A 187 10.00 22.81 -11.08
CA PRO A 187 10.89 23.99 -11.01
C PRO A 187 10.40 25.03 -9.98
N ASN A 188 11.31 25.61 -9.25
CA ASN A 188 11.01 26.71 -8.32
C ASN A 188 10.26 27.84 -9.05
N GLY A 189 9.16 28.30 -8.46
CA GLY A 189 8.31 29.37 -9.00
C GLY A 189 7.26 28.89 -10.02
N THR A 190 7.07 27.58 -10.24
CA THR A 190 6.02 27.05 -11.12
C THR A 190 4.63 27.43 -10.61
N THR A 191 3.89 28.22 -11.37
CA THR A 191 2.51 28.60 -11.07
C THR A 191 1.50 28.04 -12.08
N ASP A 192 1.95 27.75 -13.32
CA ASP A 192 1.16 27.13 -14.39
C ASP A 192 1.60 25.67 -14.56
N PHE A 193 0.73 24.76 -14.16
CA PHE A 193 0.94 23.30 -14.28
C PHE A 193 0.38 22.74 -15.60
N SER A 194 -0.29 23.53 -16.43
CA SER A 194 -0.88 23.06 -17.70
C SER A 194 0.18 22.59 -18.70
N LYS A 195 1.42 23.02 -18.52
CA LYS A 195 2.60 22.61 -19.30
C LYS A 195 3.61 21.92 -18.37
N PRO A 196 3.50 20.60 -18.19
CA PRO A 196 4.38 19.86 -17.29
C PRO A 196 5.86 20.07 -17.63
N ASP A 197 6.60 20.71 -16.71
CA ASP A 197 8.06 20.80 -16.73
C ASP A 197 8.60 19.94 -15.60
N GLY A 198 9.07 18.75 -15.91
CA GLY A 198 9.47 17.79 -14.89
C GLY A 198 10.69 16.97 -15.30
N THR A 199 11.16 16.15 -14.38
CA THR A 199 12.32 15.26 -14.55
C THR A 199 11.94 13.87 -15.05
N GLY A 200 10.64 13.57 -15.20
CA GLY A 200 10.10 12.28 -15.63
C GLY A 200 10.46 11.90 -17.06
N ALA A 201 10.07 10.72 -17.47
CA ALA A 201 10.47 10.09 -18.73
C ALA A 201 9.74 10.65 -19.98
N PHE A 202 8.59 11.28 -19.76
CA PHE A 202 7.68 11.70 -20.85
C PHE A 202 7.37 13.19 -20.80
N THR A 203 6.92 13.72 -21.93
CA THR A 203 6.34 15.07 -22.07
C THR A 203 4.89 14.95 -22.50
N LEU A 204 4.07 15.90 -22.09
CA LEU A 204 2.67 16.00 -22.48
C LEU A 204 2.55 16.32 -23.98
N ALA A 205 1.78 15.53 -24.72
CA ALA A 205 1.45 15.78 -26.12
C ALA A 205 -0.02 16.19 -26.31
N GLU A 206 -0.94 15.56 -25.56
CA GLU A 206 -2.36 15.87 -25.58
C GLU A 206 -2.96 15.61 -24.21
N TRP A 207 -3.91 16.43 -23.79
CA TRP A 207 -4.65 16.24 -22.56
C TRP A 207 -6.10 16.68 -22.69
N GLN A 208 -7.00 15.74 -22.42
CA GLN A 208 -8.44 15.94 -22.34
C GLN A 208 -8.91 15.37 -21.00
N PRO A 209 -9.13 16.21 -19.96
CA PRO A 209 -9.53 15.75 -18.63
C PRO A 209 -10.77 14.87 -18.68
N GLY A 210 -10.76 13.77 -17.93
CA GLY A 210 -11.83 12.77 -17.91
C GLY A 210 -12.00 11.95 -19.20
N VAL A 211 -11.11 12.09 -20.17
CA VAL A 211 -11.15 11.36 -21.45
C VAL A 211 -9.85 10.62 -21.71
N ARG A 212 -8.77 11.37 -21.96
CA ARG A 212 -7.47 10.79 -22.27
C ARG A 212 -6.31 11.74 -22.06
N ILE A 213 -5.13 11.16 -21.91
CA ILE A 213 -3.85 11.86 -21.95
C ILE A 213 -2.89 11.10 -22.88
N VAL A 214 -2.14 11.84 -23.70
CA VAL A 214 -1.09 11.29 -24.55
C VAL A 214 0.23 11.91 -24.15
N ALA A 215 1.20 11.05 -23.85
CA ALA A 215 2.56 11.42 -23.46
C ALA A 215 3.57 10.84 -24.46
N LYS A 216 4.60 11.61 -24.82
CA LYS A 216 5.71 11.20 -25.70
C LYS A 216 6.99 11.07 -24.88
N ARG A 217 7.78 10.03 -25.16
CA ARG A 217 9.09 9.85 -24.54
C ARG A 217 10.00 11.04 -24.86
N LYS A 218 10.71 11.53 -23.85
CA LYS A 218 11.72 12.58 -24.04
C LYS A 218 12.84 12.09 -24.95
N PRO A 219 13.42 12.96 -25.78
CA PRO A 219 14.62 12.62 -26.54
C PRO A 219 15.78 12.23 -25.63
N GLY A 220 16.68 11.40 -26.16
CA GLY A 220 17.86 10.98 -25.41
C GLY A 220 17.63 9.80 -24.45
N ASN A 221 18.53 9.67 -23.51
CA ASN A 221 18.44 8.64 -22.48
C ASN A 221 17.79 9.18 -21.22
N TYR A 222 16.81 8.45 -20.71
CA TYR A 222 16.24 8.75 -19.39
C TYR A 222 17.31 8.48 -18.31
N TRP A 223 17.35 9.32 -17.29
CA TRP A 223 18.36 9.24 -16.24
C TRP A 223 18.27 7.98 -15.35
N LYS A 224 17.12 7.27 -15.35
CA LYS A 224 16.97 5.95 -14.74
C LYS A 224 17.29 4.86 -15.79
N PRO A 225 18.38 4.09 -15.65
CA PRO A 225 18.76 3.05 -16.63
C PRO A 225 17.68 1.97 -16.77
N GLY A 226 17.45 1.49 -18.00
CA GLY A 226 16.52 0.39 -18.31
C GLY A 226 15.04 0.77 -18.26
N ARG A 227 14.70 2.04 -18.04
CA ARG A 227 13.34 2.56 -18.00
C ARG A 227 13.02 3.43 -19.20
N ALA A 228 11.74 3.86 -19.31
CA ALA A 228 11.24 4.69 -20.43
C ALA A 228 11.39 4.03 -21.80
N ASN A 229 10.82 2.85 -21.95
CA ASN A 229 11.02 2.05 -23.15
C ASN A 229 9.99 2.33 -24.26
N PHE A 230 8.78 2.79 -23.94
CA PHE A 230 7.76 3.14 -24.94
C PHE A 230 8.09 4.45 -25.63
N ASP A 231 7.72 4.58 -26.92
CA ASP A 231 7.84 5.85 -27.66
C ASP A 231 6.76 6.85 -27.23
N SER A 232 5.58 6.32 -26.90
CA SER A 232 4.47 7.10 -26.33
C SER A 232 3.56 6.27 -25.45
N VAL A 233 2.80 6.94 -24.60
CA VAL A 233 1.80 6.36 -23.72
C VAL A 233 0.48 7.07 -23.97
N GLU A 234 -0.58 6.32 -24.20
CA GLU A 234 -1.95 6.80 -24.22
C GLU A 234 -2.71 6.21 -23.03
N LEU A 235 -3.14 7.05 -22.11
CA LEU A 235 -3.96 6.67 -20.98
C LEU A 235 -5.37 7.16 -21.22
N ARG A 236 -6.35 6.23 -21.27
CA ARG A 236 -7.77 6.48 -21.50
C ARG A 236 -8.54 6.26 -20.21
N TYR A 237 -9.41 7.18 -19.86
CA TYR A 237 -10.41 6.95 -18.82
C TYR A 237 -11.50 6.03 -19.35
N ILE A 238 -11.70 4.91 -18.67
CA ILE A 238 -12.77 3.95 -18.93
C ILE A 238 -13.37 3.53 -17.58
N GLY A 239 -14.40 4.23 -17.12
CA GLY A 239 -14.98 4.04 -15.78
C GLY A 239 -15.72 2.71 -15.62
N ASP A 240 -16.43 2.24 -16.65
CA ASP A 240 -17.16 0.97 -16.60
C ASP A 240 -16.22 -0.23 -16.72
N ALA A 241 -16.26 -1.15 -15.73
CA ALA A 241 -15.38 -2.30 -15.66
C ALA A 241 -15.61 -3.32 -16.81
N ALA A 242 -16.83 -3.46 -17.32
CA ALA A 242 -17.12 -4.37 -18.42
C ALA A 242 -16.60 -3.80 -19.74
N VAL A 243 -16.78 -2.50 -19.99
CA VAL A 243 -16.22 -1.78 -21.15
C VAL A 243 -14.69 -1.83 -21.11
N ARG A 244 -14.08 -1.63 -19.93
CA ARG A 244 -12.64 -1.71 -19.72
C ARG A 244 -12.09 -3.10 -20.03
N THR A 245 -12.77 -4.14 -19.53
CA THR A 245 -12.45 -5.54 -19.81
C THR A 245 -12.55 -5.86 -21.30
N GLN A 246 -13.61 -5.40 -21.97
CA GLN A 246 -13.80 -5.61 -23.41
C GLN A 246 -12.73 -4.88 -24.23
N ALA A 247 -12.34 -3.67 -23.86
CA ALA A 247 -11.26 -2.94 -24.53
C ALA A 247 -9.92 -3.71 -24.51
N LEU A 248 -9.61 -4.40 -23.41
CA LEU A 248 -8.44 -5.27 -23.33
C LEU A 248 -8.59 -6.52 -24.22
N ILE A 249 -9.72 -7.19 -24.16
CA ILE A 249 -9.99 -8.41 -24.97
C ILE A 249 -9.87 -8.12 -26.47
N THR A 250 -10.33 -6.94 -26.92
CA THR A 250 -10.30 -6.51 -28.33
C THR A 250 -9.00 -5.80 -28.71
N ASN A 251 -7.98 -5.77 -27.84
CA ASN A 251 -6.70 -5.10 -28.05
C ASN A 251 -6.80 -3.59 -28.34
N GLN A 252 -7.84 -2.91 -27.88
CA GLN A 252 -7.95 -1.46 -27.93
C GLN A 252 -7.02 -0.80 -26.88
N VAL A 253 -6.75 -1.52 -25.78
CA VAL A 253 -5.77 -1.17 -24.76
C VAL A 253 -4.84 -2.36 -24.46
N ASP A 254 -3.67 -2.08 -23.92
CA ASP A 254 -2.64 -3.08 -23.62
C ASP A 254 -2.67 -3.53 -22.15
N ALA A 255 -3.23 -2.69 -21.25
CA ALA A 255 -3.49 -3.06 -19.85
C ALA A 255 -4.67 -2.27 -19.27
N ILE A 256 -5.27 -2.85 -18.23
CA ILE A 256 -6.39 -2.27 -17.46
C ILE A 256 -6.14 -2.44 -15.97
N ASN A 257 -6.54 -1.46 -15.16
CA ASN A 257 -6.55 -1.54 -13.71
C ASN A 257 -7.92 -1.99 -13.18
N ARG A 258 -7.96 -2.30 -11.86
CA ARG A 258 -9.20 -2.57 -11.09
C ARG A 258 -10.12 -3.56 -11.79
N VAL A 259 -9.58 -4.71 -12.16
CA VAL A 259 -10.33 -5.80 -12.79
C VAL A 259 -11.40 -6.32 -11.82
N ASN A 260 -12.63 -6.46 -12.31
CA ASN A 260 -13.69 -7.04 -11.50
C ASN A 260 -13.39 -8.52 -11.21
N PRO A 261 -13.31 -8.96 -9.94
CA PRO A 261 -13.05 -10.36 -9.59
C PRO A 261 -13.95 -11.38 -10.29
N LYS A 262 -15.21 -11.04 -10.54
CA LYS A 262 -16.18 -11.93 -11.24
C LYS A 262 -15.81 -12.18 -12.71
N THR A 263 -14.95 -11.38 -13.32
CA THR A 263 -14.54 -11.53 -14.74
C THR A 263 -13.17 -12.19 -14.90
N ILE A 264 -12.47 -12.47 -13.81
CA ILE A 264 -11.10 -13.03 -13.85
C ILE A 264 -11.06 -14.36 -14.61
N ASP A 265 -12.01 -15.27 -14.35
CA ASP A 265 -12.05 -16.58 -15.02
C ASP A 265 -12.25 -16.45 -16.53
N LEU A 266 -13.00 -15.43 -16.98
CA LEU A 266 -13.14 -15.11 -18.41
C LEU A 266 -11.81 -14.62 -19.00
N LEU A 267 -11.16 -13.68 -18.35
CA LEU A 267 -9.88 -13.14 -18.79
C LEU A 267 -8.78 -14.21 -18.80
N ALA A 268 -8.72 -15.07 -17.78
CA ALA A 268 -7.73 -16.14 -17.67
C ALA A 268 -7.81 -17.20 -18.79
N LYS A 269 -8.98 -17.37 -19.41
CA LYS A 269 -9.16 -18.24 -20.59
C LYS A 269 -8.51 -17.66 -21.86
N ASN A 270 -8.28 -16.35 -21.91
CA ASN A 270 -7.65 -15.71 -23.05
C ASN A 270 -6.11 -15.76 -22.91
N LYS A 271 -5.48 -16.63 -23.72
CA LYS A 271 -4.03 -16.86 -23.69
C LYS A 271 -3.18 -15.61 -24.02
N SER A 272 -3.77 -14.57 -24.60
CA SER A 272 -3.10 -13.30 -24.89
C SER A 272 -3.14 -12.30 -23.73
N ILE A 273 -3.83 -12.64 -22.62
CA ILE A 273 -3.99 -11.80 -21.45
C ILE A 273 -3.32 -12.46 -20.23
N LYS A 274 -2.66 -11.67 -19.42
CA LYS A 274 -2.17 -12.04 -18.10
C LYS A 274 -2.84 -11.19 -17.02
N ILE A 275 -3.08 -11.81 -15.86
CA ILE A 275 -3.57 -11.14 -14.67
C ILE A 275 -2.38 -10.82 -13.76
N SER A 276 -2.32 -9.59 -13.27
CA SER A 276 -1.42 -9.19 -12.18
C SER A 276 -2.25 -9.07 -10.91
N ARG A 277 -1.93 -9.87 -9.90
CA ARG A 277 -2.63 -9.93 -8.63
C ARG A 277 -1.70 -9.47 -7.51
N SER A 278 -1.99 -8.33 -6.92
CA SER A 278 -1.34 -7.86 -5.68
C SER A 278 -2.18 -8.34 -4.50
N GLN A 279 -1.80 -9.49 -3.96
CA GLN A 279 -2.57 -10.16 -2.91
C GLN A 279 -2.60 -9.31 -1.63
N GLY A 280 -3.80 -8.95 -1.16
CA GLY A 280 -3.99 -8.15 0.05
C GLY A 280 -3.58 -6.67 -0.08
N ALA A 281 -3.48 -6.14 -1.29
CA ALA A 281 -3.20 -4.72 -1.54
C ALA A 281 -4.46 -3.83 -1.48
N GLY A 282 -5.65 -4.41 -1.57
CA GLY A 282 -6.91 -3.70 -1.61
C GLY A 282 -7.41 -3.24 -0.23
N ASN A 283 -8.70 -2.92 -0.17
CA ASN A 283 -9.35 -2.45 1.05
C ASN A 283 -9.46 -3.54 2.11
N ARG A 284 -9.43 -3.12 3.38
CA ARG A 284 -9.71 -3.94 4.56
C ARG A 284 -11.20 -3.86 4.83
N TYR A 285 -11.90 -4.97 4.68
CA TYR A 285 -13.35 -5.08 4.90
C TYR A 285 -13.60 -5.59 6.32
N ALA A 286 -14.39 -4.85 7.09
CA ALA A 286 -14.60 -5.15 8.49
C ALA A 286 -16.04 -4.84 8.95
N PHE A 287 -16.39 -5.45 10.07
CA PHE A 287 -17.46 -4.99 10.94
C PHE A 287 -16.83 -4.38 12.19
N VAL A 288 -17.21 -3.17 12.55
CA VAL A 288 -16.64 -2.44 13.68
C VAL A 288 -17.68 -2.19 14.76
N ALA A 289 -17.30 -2.46 15.99
CA ALA A 289 -18.12 -2.24 17.18
C ALA A 289 -17.48 -1.18 18.09
N LEU A 290 -18.31 -0.29 18.66
CA LEU A 290 -17.90 0.74 19.60
C LEU A 290 -17.63 0.10 20.97
N THR A 291 -16.35 -0.05 21.35
CA THR A 291 -15.95 -0.79 22.56
C THR A 291 -16.19 -0.05 23.87
N ASP A 292 -16.70 1.16 23.83
CA ASP A 292 -17.19 1.92 24.98
C ASP A 292 -18.70 1.77 25.22
N MET A 293 -19.40 0.98 24.39
CA MET A 293 -20.83 0.72 24.46
C MET A 293 -21.14 -0.75 24.76
N ASP A 294 -22.17 -1.00 25.57
CA ASP A 294 -22.67 -2.35 25.80
C ASP A 294 -23.40 -2.88 24.55
N PRO A 295 -23.27 -4.18 24.22
CA PRO A 295 -22.49 -5.21 24.93
C PRO A 295 -21.03 -5.30 24.52
N TYR A 296 -20.52 -4.43 23.62
CA TYR A 296 -19.21 -4.52 22.96
C TYR A 296 -18.05 -4.11 23.87
N LYS A 297 -18.30 -3.52 25.03
CA LYS A 297 -17.30 -3.35 26.12
C LYS A 297 -16.72 -4.67 26.59
N SER A 298 -17.51 -5.74 26.47
CA SER A 298 -17.06 -7.07 26.86
C SER A 298 -16.08 -7.63 25.84
N ARG A 299 -14.82 -7.86 26.26
CA ARG A 299 -13.83 -8.56 25.47
C ARG A 299 -14.35 -9.94 25.01
N ASP A 300 -15.10 -10.64 25.88
CA ASP A 300 -15.66 -11.95 25.53
C ASP A 300 -16.74 -11.84 24.45
N VAL A 301 -17.54 -10.76 24.38
CA VAL A 301 -18.44 -10.51 23.23
C VAL A 301 -17.62 -10.39 21.95
N MET A 302 -16.57 -9.56 21.95
CA MET A 302 -15.74 -9.37 20.76
C MET A 302 -15.02 -10.67 20.33
N LEU A 303 -14.50 -11.46 21.26
CA LEU A 303 -13.90 -12.76 20.95
C LEU A 303 -14.96 -13.75 20.39
N GLY A 304 -16.17 -13.74 20.93
CA GLY A 304 -17.29 -14.49 20.38
C GLY A 304 -17.59 -14.15 18.92
N LEU A 305 -17.65 -12.86 18.59
CA LEU A 305 -17.84 -12.38 17.22
C LEU A 305 -16.66 -12.76 16.31
N LYS A 306 -15.41 -12.59 16.78
CA LYS A 306 -14.19 -12.91 16.02
C LYS A 306 -14.03 -14.41 15.73
N HIS A 307 -14.43 -15.30 16.66
CA HIS A 307 -14.47 -16.75 16.43
C HIS A 307 -15.71 -17.21 15.66
N GLY A 308 -16.80 -16.46 15.73
CA GLY A 308 -18.07 -16.82 15.12
C GLY A 308 -18.20 -16.47 13.63
N ILE A 309 -17.26 -15.75 13.04
CA ILE A 309 -17.28 -15.35 11.63
C ILE A 309 -16.54 -16.35 10.73
N ASP A 310 -17.21 -16.89 9.73
CA ASP A 310 -16.59 -17.74 8.68
C ASP A 310 -15.98 -16.88 7.57
N ARG A 311 -14.75 -16.41 7.80
CA ARG A 311 -14.00 -15.56 6.88
C ARG A 311 -13.76 -16.21 5.51
N GLN A 312 -13.54 -17.53 5.50
CA GLN A 312 -13.27 -18.26 4.24
C GLN A 312 -14.51 -18.32 3.34
N THR A 313 -15.68 -18.57 3.94
CA THR A 313 -16.94 -18.58 3.20
C THR A 313 -17.27 -17.19 2.64
N ILE A 314 -17.01 -16.12 3.40
CA ILE A 314 -17.18 -14.75 2.89
C ILE A 314 -16.23 -14.49 1.72
N ILE A 315 -14.93 -14.80 1.86
CA ILE A 315 -13.94 -14.60 0.79
C ILE A 315 -14.33 -15.35 -0.47
N LYS A 316 -14.75 -16.61 -0.34
CA LYS A 316 -15.16 -17.43 -1.48
C LYS A 316 -16.38 -16.87 -2.20
N ASN A 317 -17.43 -16.52 -1.46
CA ASN A 317 -18.74 -16.23 -2.04
C ASN A 317 -18.89 -14.74 -2.43
N VAL A 318 -18.34 -13.83 -1.64
CA VAL A 318 -18.45 -12.37 -1.90
C VAL A 318 -17.31 -11.86 -2.77
N PHE A 319 -16.08 -12.30 -2.49
CA PHE A 319 -14.89 -11.81 -3.17
C PHE A 319 -14.35 -12.78 -4.24
N SER A 320 -15.09 -13.85 -4.57
CA SER A 320 -14.68 -14.86 -5.58
C SER A 320 -13.28 -15.45 -5.34
N GLY A 321 -12.83 -15.51 -4.08
CA GLY A 321 -11.49 -15.96 -3.70
C GLY A 321 -10.36 -14.91 -3.86
N TYR A 322 -10.69 -13.70 -4.30
CA TYR A 322 -9.72 -12.61 -4.50
C TYR A 322 -9.65 -11.67 -3.29
N ALA A 323 -9.40 -12.25 -2.14
CA ALA A 323 -9.09 -11.56 -0.90
C ALA A 323 -8.22 -12.45 0.00
N THR A 324 -7.53 -11.82 0.94
CA THR A 324 -6.75 -12.46 2.00
C THR A 324 -7.52 -12.36 3.32
N ILE A 325 -7.39 -13.36 4.19
CA ILE A 325 -8.02 -13.32 5.52
C ILE A 325 -7.48 -12.13 6.32
N GLY A 326 -8.39 -11.32 6.86
CA GLY A 326 -8.08 -10.21 7.76
C GLY A 326 -7.72 -10.69 9.17
N MET A 327 -6.94 -9.89 9.88
CA MET A 327 -6.38 -10.19 11.21
C MET A 327 -6.96 -9.28 12.31
N ASP A 328 -8.18 -8.75 12.11
CA ASP A 328 -8.87 -7.85 13.05
C ASP A 328 -8.12 -6.54 13.34
N HIS A 329 -7.30 -6.11 12.38
CA HIS A 329 -6.63 -4.82 12.32
C HIS A 329 -6.41 -4.38 10.86
N THR A 330 -5.93 -3.16 10.65
CA THR A 330 -5.84 -2.56 9.32
C THR A 330 -4.48 -2.74 8.62
N ILE A 331 -3.46 -3.31 9.28
CA ILE A 331 -2.16 -3.60 8.65
C ILE A 331 -2.30 -4.82 7.75
N GLY A 332 -2.04 -4.67 6.45
CA GLY A 332 -2.17 -5.74 5.46
C GLY A 332 -0.83 -6.43 5.15
N PRO A 333 -0.88 -7.59 4.46
CA PRO A 333 0.29 -8.47 4.26
C PRO A 333 1.41 -7.87 3.41
N LEU A 334 1.14 -6.81 2.67
CA LEU A 334 2.14 -6.08 1.88
C LEU A 334 2.78 -4.92 2.64
N ASN A 335 2.31 -4.61 3.85
CA ASN A 335 3.01 -3.65 4.70
C ASN A 335 4.26 -4.31 5.27
N LYS A 336 5.40 -3.60 5.21
CA LYS A 336 6.69 -4.13 5.70
C LYS A 336 6.66 -4.54 7.19
N TYR A 337 5.78 -3.93 7.99
CA TYR A 337 5.60 -4.21 9.42
C TYR A 337 4.46 -5.20 9.70
N TYR A 338 3.92 -5.86 8.69
CA TYR A 338 2.92 -6.91 8.91
C TYR A 338 3.52 -8.08 9.68
N ASP A 339 2.91 -8.43 10.82
CA ASP A 339 3.36 -9.58 11.62
C ASP A 339 2.93 -10.91 10.97
N LYS A 340 3.87 -11.54 10.27
CA LYS A 340 3.67 -12.85 9.62
C LYS A 340 3.49 -14.01 10.59
N LYS A 341 3.80 -13.82 11.88
CA LYS A 341 3.65 -14.85 12.92
C LYS A 341 2.23 -14.88 13.49
N GLN A 342 1.53 -13.75 13.45
CA GLN A 342 0.14 -13.66 13.88
C GLN A 342 -0.75 -14.52 12.99
N LYS A 343 -1.72 -15.22 13.59
CA LYS A 343 -2.70 -16.04 12.88
C LYS A 343 -4.10 -15.48 13.13
N ALA A 344 -4.94 -15.51 12.12
CA ALA A 344 -6.35 -15.18 12.28
C ALA A 344 -7.03 -16.12 13.26
N TRP A 345 -8.02 -15.63 13.98
CA TRP A 345 -8.90 -16.49 14.76
C TRP A 345 -9.57 -17.50 13.81
N PRO A 346 -9.49 -18.82 14.12
CA PRO A 346 -10.22 -19.80 13.33
C PRO A 346 -11.73 -19.60 13.52
N TYR A 347 -12.51 -19.93 12.48
CA TYR A 347 -13.95 -20.09 12.64
C TYR A 347 -14.19 -21.27 13.56
N ASP A 348 -14.71 -21.00 14.74
CA ASP A 348 -14.93 -21.98 15.82
C ASP A 348 -16.24 -21.62 16.56
N PRO A 349 -17.37 -22.17 16.12
CA PRO A 349 -18.67 -21.89 16.75
C PRO A 349 -18.74 -22.29 18.22
N ASP A 350 -18.04 -23.34 18.64
CA ASP A 350 -18.07 -23.80 20.03
C ASP A 350 -17.33 -22.80 20.93
N LYS A 351 -16.17 -22.31 20.45
CA LYS A 351 -15.40 -21.28 21.14
C LYS A 351 -16.15 -19.95 21.17
N ALA A 352 -16.82 -19.59 20.09
CA ALA A 352 -17.71 -18.43 20.06
C ALA A 352 -18.83 -18.55 21.12
N ALA A 353 -19.51 -19.69 21.18
CA ALA A 353 -20.55 -19.95 22.18
C ALA A 353 -20.01 -19.90 23.61
N PHE A 354 -18.79 -20.42 23.86
CA PHE A 354 -18.10 -20.31 25.15
C PHE A 354 -17.94 -18.85 25.57
N HIS A 355 -17.43 -18.00 24.65
CA HIS A 355 -17.22 -16.59 24.94
C HIS A 355 -18.53 -15.84 25.18
N PHE A 356 -19.55 -16.07 24.37
CA PHE A 356 -20.87 -15.47 24.59
C PHE A 356 -21.50 -15.87 25.93
N LYS A 357 -21.38 -17.15 26.31
CA LYS A 357 -21.81 -17.64 27.62
C LYS A 357 -21.06 -16.93 28.76
N LYS A 358 -19.75 -16.76 28.63
CA LYS A 358 -18.90 -16.08 29.62
C LYS A 358 -19.25 -14.58 29.72
N ALA A 359 -19.61 -13.96 28.61
CA ALA A 359 -20.09 -12.58 28.55
C ALA A 359 -21.52 -12.40 29.11
N GLY A 360 -22.26 -13.47 29.31
CA GLY A 360 -23.65 -13.43 29.77
C GLY A 360 -24.66 -12.97 28.71
N THR A 361 -24.27 -12.92 27.45
CA THR A 361 -25.14 -12.53 26.34
C THR A 361 -24.76 -13.24 25.04
N SER A 362 -25.76 -13.57 24.22
CA SER A 362 -25.61 -14.09 22.88
C SER A 362 -26.38 -13.26 21.85
N GLY A 363 -26.63 -11.99 22.13
CA GLY A 363 -27.37 -11.05 21.30
C GLY A 363 -28.79 -10.79 21.80
N PRO A 364 -29.63 -10.15 20.96
CA PRO A 364 -29.34 -9.78 19.58
C PRO A 364 -28.25 -8.70 19.45
N PHE A 365 -27.34 -8.91 18.52
CA PHE A 365 -26.36 -7.91 18.10
C PHE A 365 -26.89 -7.24 16.83
N GLU A 366 -27.23 -5.96 16.86
CA GLU A 366 -27.67 -5.22 15.66
C GLU A 366 -26.45 -4.81 14.85
N LEU A 367 -26.33 -5.32 13.62
CA LEU A 367 -25.28 -4.95 12.65
C LEU A 367 -25.89 -4.13 11.52
N GLN A 368 -25.56 -2.83 11.46
CA GLN A 368 -26.00 -1.95 10.38
C GLN A 368 -25.09 -2.07 9.16
N VAL A 369 -25.69 -2.34 8.00
CA VAL A 369 -24.96 -2.59 6.74
C VAL A 369 -25.61 -1.89 5.56
N SER A 370 -24.77 -1.53 4.58
CA SER A 370 -25.21 -0.95 3.31
C SER A 370 -24.20 -1.26 2.21
N GLU A 371 -24.68 -1.42 0.97
CA GLU A 371 -23.83 -1.43 -0.21
C GLU A 371 -23.10 -0.08 -0.42
N GLY A 372 -23.55 1.00 0.23
CA GLY A 372 -22.84 2.28 0.30
C GLY A 372 -21.57 2.24 1.18
N ALA A 373 -21.45 1.25 2.08
CA ALA A 373 -20.20 1.01 2.80
C ALA A 373 -19.15 0.39 1.85
N TYR A 374 -19.50 -0.73 1.25
CA TYR A 374 -18.71 -1.38 0.17
C TYR A 374 -19.59 -2.41 -0.53
N THR A 375 -19.27 -2.71 -1.80
CA THR A 375 -19.99 -3.73 -2.58
C THR A 375 -19.85 -5.11 -1.94
N GLY A 376 -20.98 -5.75 -1.61
CA GLY A 376 -21.04 -7.04 -0.93
C GLY A 376 -21.08 -6.96 0.60
N ALA A 377 -21.27 -5.77 1.17
CA ALA A 377 -21.40 -5.60 2.63
C ALA A 377 -22.58 -6.40 3.19
N THR A 378 -23.73 -6.33 2.52
CA THR A 378 -24.92 -7.05 2.91
C THR A 378 -24.73 -8.56 2.85
N ASP A 379 -24.15 -9.06 1.76
CA ASP A 379 -23.89 -10.50 1.59
C ASP A 379 -22.90 -11.02 2.64
N SER A 380 -21.86 -10.21 2.96
CA SER A 380 -20.91 -10.54 4.02
C SER A 380 -21.59 -10.66 5.39
N ALA A 381 -22.50 -9.73 5.70
CA ALA A 381 -23.24 -9.74 6.96
C ALA A 381 -24.22 -10.91 7.07
N VAL A 382 -24.89 -11.28 5.98
CA VAL A 382 -25.78 -12.45 5.95
C VAL A 382 -25.00 -13.75 6.19
N ILE A 383 -23.83 -13.91 5.57
CA ILE A 383 -22.95 -15.06 5.83
C ILE A 383 -22.48 -15.06 7.28
N PHE A 384 -22.17 -13.91 7.85
CA PHE A 384 -21.80 -13.79 9.27
C PHE A 384 -22.96 -14.17 10.19
N GLN A 385 -24.19 -13.72 9.89
CA GLN A 385 -25.40 -14.08 10.62
C GLN A 385 -25.60 -15.61 10.63
N GLU A 386 -25.48 -16.25 9.46
CA GLU A 386 -25.62 -17.71 9.38
C GLU A 386 -24.50 -18.46 10.12
N SER A 387 -23.30 -17.91 10.12
CA SER A 387 -22.15 -18.47 10.86
C SER A 387 -22.40 -18.43 12.37
N LEU A 388 -22.93 -17.31 12.89
CA LEU A 388 -23.20 -17.12 14.32
C LEU A 388 -24.35 -17.97 14.85
N LYS A 389 -25.32 -18.39 14.00
CA LYS A 389 -26.39 -19.32 14.41
C LYS A 389 -25.83 -20.63 14.95
N LYS A 390 -24.71 -21.12 14.39
CA LYS A 390 -24.03 -22.33 14.87
C LYS A 390 -23.45 -22.15 16.26
N ALA A 391 -23.09 -20.94 16.65
CA ALA A 391 -22.67 -20.56 18.01
C ALA A 391 -23.85 -20.23 18.92
N LYS A 392 -25.11 -20.44 18.46
CA LYS A 392 -26.36 -20.10 19.19
C LYS A 392 -26.42 -18.61 19.56
N ALA A 393 -25.80 -17.75 18.74
CA ALA A 393 -25.84 -16.31 18.89
C ALA A 393 -26.74 -15.69 17.82
N ASN A 394 -27.40 -14.57 18.19
CA ASN A 394 -28.29 -13.85 17.30
C ASN A 394 -27.63 -12.57 16.80
N LEU A 395 -27.41 -12.48 15.46
CA LEU A 395 -27.01 -11.27 14.77
C LEU A 395 -28.20 -10.74 13.97
N ASP A 396 -28.66 -9.55 14.28
CA ASP A 396 -29.69 -8.85 13.54
C ASP A 396 -29.07 -7.95 12.47
N VAL A 397 -29.20 -8.33 11.19
CA VAL A 397 -28.64 -7.60 10.05
C VAL A 397 -29.62 -6.54 9.61
N LYS A 398 -29.35 -5.30 9.96
CA LYS A 398 -30.16 -4.13 9.61
C LYS A 398 -29.61 -3.44 8.36
N ARG A 399 -30.30 -3.61 7.25
CA ARG A 399 -29.98 -2.90 6.01
C ARG A 399 -30.41 -1.44 6.12
N VAL A 400 -29.48 -0.52 5.84
CA VAL A 400 -29.70 0.92 5.86
C VAL A 400 -29.40 1.55 4.52
N SER A 401 -29.85 2.80 4.29
CA SER A 401 -29.58 3.53 3.06
C SER A 401 -28.07 3.66 2.81
N GLY A 402 -27.65 3.57 1.55
CA GLY A 402 -26.28 3.92 1.13
C GLY A 402 -26.07 5.43 1.09
N ASP A 403 -27.14 6.18 0.85
CA ASP A 403 -27.10 7.65 0.89
C ASP A 403 -26.93 8.12 2.34
N GLY A 404 -25.90 8.94 2.55
CA GLY A 404 -25.53 9.43 3.88
C GLY A 404 -24.99 8.36 4.84
N TYR A 405 -24.58 7.17 4.37
CA TYR A 405 -24.07 6.10 5.24
C TYR A 405 -22.93 6.56 6.13
N TRP A 406 -21.94 7.22 5.54
CA TRP A 406 -20.76 7.70 6.25
C TRP A 406 -21.05 8.83 7.24
N ASP A 407 -22.11 9.62 6.99
CA ASP A 407 -22.52 10.71 7.86
C ASP A 407 -23.46 10.26 8.98
N ASN A 408 -24.28 9.21 8.76
CA ASN A 408 -25.36 8.85 9.67
C ASN A 408 -25.15 7.52 10.41
N VAL A 409 -24.30 6.63 9.90
CA VAL A 409 -24.07 5.29 10.46
C VAL A 409 -22.65 5.12 11.00
N TRP A 410 -21.65 5.38 10.16
CA TRP A 410 -20.24 5.28 10.57
C TRP A 410 -19.94 6.21 11.75
N LEU A 411 -19.17 5.76 12.74
CA LEU A 411 -18.85 6.47 13.98
C LEU A 411 -20.06 6.75 14.91
N LYS A 412 -21.28 6.25 14.58
CA LYS A 412 -22.49 6.49 15.35
C LYS A 412 -23.23 5.22 15.73
N ALA A 413 -23.32 4.27 14.80
CA ALA A 413 -23.96 2.98 15.07
C ALA A 413 -23.04 2.12 15.96
N PRO A 414 -23.58 1.46 16.98
CA PRO A 414 -22.78 0.62 17.88
C PRO A 414 -22.04 -0.52 17.19
N PHE A 415 -22.55 -1.01 16.05
CA PHE A 415 -21.95 -2.03 15.24
C PHE A 415 -22.33 -1.85 13.77
N CYS A 416 -21.35 -1.65 12.89
CA CYS A 416 -21.60 -1.40 11.48
C CYS A 416 -20.52 -1.93 10.55
N ALA A 417 -20.85 -1.99 9.24
CA ALA A 417 -19.93 -2.39 8.19
C ALA A 417 -19.04 -1.22 7.76
N VAL A 418 -17.74 -1.48 7.56
CA VAL A 418 -16.78 -0.47 7.10
C VAL A 418 -15.76 -1.05 6.14
N TYR A 419 -15.07 -0.17 5.40
CA TYR A 419 -13.80 -0.50 4.78
C TYR A 419 -12.73 0.52 5.16
N TRP A 420 -11.49 0.06 5.18
CA TRP A 420 -10.33 0.92 5.33
C TRP A 420 -9.39 0.78 4.12
N GLY A 421 -9.10 1.90 3.47
CA GLY A 421 -8.08 1.96 2.44
C GLY A 421 -6.68 1.83 3.03
N ASN A 422 -5.71 1.52 2.18
CA ASN A 422 -4.30 1.50 2.57
C ASN A 422 -3.81 2.91 2.89
N ARG A 423 -2.92 3.05 3.87
CA ARG A 423 -2.20 4.29 4.17
C ARG A 423 -0.72 4.12 3.82
N PRO A 424 -0.01 5.22 3.53
CA PRO A 424 1.40 5.17 3.12
C PRO A 424 2.31 4.45 4.13
N THR A 425 2.03 4.58 5.42
CA THR A 425 2.85 4.01 6.49
C THR A 425 2.02 3.27 7.53
N ALA A 426 2.64 2.36 8.27
CA ALA A 426 1.99 1.67 9.39
C ALA A 426 1.60 2.67 10.49
N ASP A 427 2.46 3.65 10.77
CA ASP A 427 2.16 4.71 11.74
C ASP A 427 0.85 5.44 11.38
N LEU A 428 0.74 5.94 10.15
CA LEU A 428 -0.46 6.67 9.73
C LEU A 428 -1.70 5.79 9.74
N GLN A 429 -1.57 4.52 9.33
CA GLN A 429 -2.67 3.55 9.35
C GLN A 429 -3.18 3.32 10.77
N LEU A 430 -2.29 3.05 11.73
CA LEU A 430 -2.66 2.77 13.12
C LEU A 430 -3.10 4.01 13.87
N SER A 431 -2.40 5.13 13.65
CA SER A 431 -2.73 6.41 14.31
C SER A 431 -4.13 6.88 13.97
N GLN A 432 -4.53 6.84 12.70
CA GLN A 432 -5.86 7.31 12.28
C GLN A 432 -6.99 6.38 12.73
N THR A 433 -6.73 5.06 12.76
CA THR A 433 -7.79 4.07 12.99
C THR A 433 -8.00 3.76 14.47
N PHE A 434 -6.93 3.76 15.31
CA PHE A 434 -7.02 3.13 16.63
C PHE A 434 -6.47 3.95 17.81
N VAL A 435 -5.66 5.00 17.58
CA VAL A 435 -5.13 5.81 18.68
C VAL A 435 -6.29 6.50 19.40
N THR A 436 -6.23 6.49 20.72
CA THR A 436 -7.26 7.06 21.60
C THR A 436 -7.59 8.51 21.21
N GLY A 437 -8.87 8.79 21.05
CA GLY A 437 -9.39 10.14 20.77
C GLY A 437 -9.21 10.62 19.32
N GLN A 438 -8.72 9.78 18.42
CA GLN A 438 -8.66 10.14 16.98
C GLN A 438 -10.07 10.15 16.38
N THR A 439 -10.34 11.12 15.52
CA THR A 439 -11.66 11.35 14.90
C THR A 439 -12.20 10.15 14.14
N TRP A 440 -11.30 9.33 13.55
CA TRP A 440 -11.65 8.17 12.73
C TRP A 440 -11.44 6.83 13.46
N ASN A 441 -11.23 6.85 14.78
CA ASN A 441 -11.21 5.63 15.58
C ASN A 441 -12.63 5.07 15.73
N ASP A 442 -13.04 4.30 14.72
CA ASP A 442 -14.40 3.77 14.56
C ASP A 442 -14.72 2.55 15.45
N THR A 443 -13.79 2.19 16.31
CA THR A 443 -14.00 1.19 17.36
C THR A 443 -14.06 1.79 18.77
N HIS A 444 -13.77 3.06 18.93
CA HIS A 444 -13.55 3.74 20.21
C HIS A 444 -12.50 3.00 21.08
N TYR A 445 -11.59 2.28 20.44
CA TYR A 445 -10.51 1.57 21.12
C TYR A 445 -9.65 2.55 21.91
N SER A 446 -9.34 2.22 23.15
CA SER A 446 -8.52 3.05 24.03
C SER A 446 -7.60 2.16 24.85
N ASN A 447 -6.30 2.25 24.59
CA ASN A 447 -5.29 1.50 25.31
C ASN A 447 -3.98 2.32 25.40
N PRO A 448 -3.61 2.83 26.60
CA PRO A 448 -2.40 3.64 26.76
C PRO A 448 -1.10 2.96 26.33
N LYS A 449 -1.03 1.62 26.44
CA LYS A 449 0.13 0.85 25.97
C LYS A 449 0.22 0.88 24.44
N PHE A 450 -0.91 0.72 23.75
CA PHE A 450 -0.99 0.82 22.29
C PHE A 450 -0.60 2.22 21.81
N ASP A 451 -1.19 3.26 22.42
CA ASP A 451 -0.93 4.65 22.06
C ASP A 451 0.56 4.98 22.19
N LYS A 452 1.17 4.54 23.31
CA LYS A 452 2.60 4.73 23.54
C LYS A 452 3.45 3.99 22.50
N LEU A 453 3.12 2.73 22.17
CA LEU A 453 3.87 1.96 21.17
C LEU A 453 3.83 2.61 19.78
N VAL A 454 2.69 3.15 19.36
CA VAL A 454 2.57 3.86 18.08
C VAL A 454 3.47 5.10 18.06
N VAL A 455 3.49 5.89 19.14
CA VAL A 455 4.33 7.08 19.26
C VAL A 455 5.82 6.72 19.28
N ASP A 456 6.20 5.70 20.07
CA ASP A 456 7.60 5.24 20.16
C ASP A 456 8.09 4.68 18.82
N ALA A 457 7.27 3.86 18.13
CA ALA A 457 7.60 3.31 16.81
C ALA A 457 7.74 4.39 15.72
N ARG A 458 7.01 5.50 15.84
CA ARG A 458 7.11 6.62 14.90
C ARG A 458 8.51 7.22 14.86
N VAL A 459 9.20 7.27 15.99
CA VAL A 459 10.53 7.91 16.13
C VAL A 459 11.68 6.91 16.11
N GLU A 460 11.40 5.60 16.19
CA GLU A 460 12.41 4.55 16.21
C GLU A 460 13.04 4.36 14.82
N LEU A 461 14.36 4.46 14.74
CA LEU A 461 15.15 4.29 13.52
C LEU A 461 15.68 2.85 13.34
N ASP A 462 15.75 2.08 14.44
CA ASP A 462 16.11 0.66 14.38
C ASP A 462 14.93 -0.15 13.84
N GLU A 463 15.09 -0.67 12.64
CA GLU A 463 14.07 -1.38 11.90
C GLU A 463 13.55 -2.64 12.63
N ALA A 464 14.44 -3.36 13.34
CA ALA A 464 14.05 -4.57 14.07
C ALA A 464 13.19 -4.23 15.30
N LYS A 465 13.59 -3.23 16.07
CA LYS A 465 12.78 -2.74 17.20
C LYS A 465 11.44 -2.18 16.73
N ARG A 466 11.45 -1.44 15.64
CA ARG A 466 10.24 -0.89 15.04
C ARG A 466 9.26 -1.99 14.60
N MET A 467 9.79 -3.08 14.01
CA MET A 467 9.02 -4.27 13.68
C MET A 467 8.37 -4.90 14.91
N GLU A 468 9.12 -5.04 16.01
CA GLU A 468 8.60 -5.59 17.27
C GLU A 468 7.50 -4.71 17.86
N MET A 469 7.66 -3.39 17.87
CA MET A 469 6.64 -2.46 18.36
C MET A 469 5.34 -2.55 17.54
N TYR A 470 5.43 -2.58 16.21
CA TYR A 470 4.24 -2.71 15.37
C TYR A 470 3.62 -4.11 15.42
N ALA A 471 4.40 -5.16 15.64
CA ALA A 471 3.87 -6.50 15.88
C ALA A 471 3.06 -6.55 17.18
N GLU A 472 3.55 -5.91 18.26
CA GLU A 472 2.80 -5.81 19.51
C GLU A 472 1.52 -4.95 19.35
N CYS A 473 1.56 -3.86 18.57
CA CYS A 473 0.36 -3.11 18.22
C CYS A 473 -0.70 -4.00 17.54
N GLN A 474 -0.27 -4.78 16.54
CA GLN A 474 -1.17 -5.70 15.82
C GLN A 474 -1.76 -6.76 16.75
N ARG A 475 -0.95 -7.31 17.65
CA ARG A 475 -1.42 -8.29 18.65
C ARG A 475 -2.48 -7.70 19.58
N LEU A 476 -2.25 -6.50 20.12
CA LEU A 476 -3.21 -5.81 20.99
C LEU A 476 -4.54 -5.59 20.27
N LEU A 477 -4.51 -5.08 19.03
CA LEU A 477 -5.73 -4.86 18.24
C LEU A 477 -6.48 -6.16 17.94
N HIS A 478 -5.75 -7.20 17.54
CA HIS A 478 -6.31 -8.51 17.28
C HIS A 478 -7.08 -9.08 18.47
N GLU A 479 -6.54 -8.89 19.68
CA GLU A 479 -7.12 -9.42 20.91
C GLU A 479 -8.22 -8.52 21.50
N GLU A 480 -8.12 -7.20 21.37
CA GLU A 480 -8.87 -6.28 22.20
C GLU A 480 -9.78 -5.32 21.41
N ALA A 481 -9.39 -4.93 20.19
CA ALA A 481 -10.14 -3.91 19.44
C ALA A 481 -11.51 -4.42 18.96
N GLY A 482 -12.45 -3.47 18.81
CA GLY A 482 -13.80 -3.71 18.32
C GLY A 482 -13.90 -4.02 16.82
N MET A 483 -12.78 -4.23 16.15
CA MET A 483 -12.74 -4.53 14.72
C MET A 483 -12.77 -6.03 14.47
N VAL A 484 -13.69 -6.47 13.63
CA VAL A 484 -13.74 -7.81 13.03
C VAL A 484 -13.36 -7.64 11.55
N CYS A 485 -12.06 -7.46 11.28
CA CYS A 485 -11.54 -7.41 9.92
C CYS A 485 -11.48 -8.83 9.35
N PHE A 486 -12.41 -9.16 8.47
CA PHE A 486 -12.56 -10.52 7.97
C PHE A 486 -11.85 -10.74 6.63
N ALA A 487 -11.65 -9.68 5.82
CA ALA A 487 -11.02 -9.80 4.53
C ALA A 487 -10.21 -8.55 4.17
N ILE A 488 -9.11 -8.78 3.46
CA ILE A 488 -8.34 -7.73 2.77
C ILE A 488 -8.40 -8.07 1.29
N GLY A 489 -9.01 -7.21 0.48
CA GLY A 489 -9.17 -7.42 -0.95
C GLY A 489 -7.83 -7.44 -1.68
N ASP A 490 -7.80 -8.07 -2.84
CA ASP A 490 -6.65 -8.03 -3.73
C ASP A 490 -6.79 -6.85 -4.71
N ALA A 491 -5.68 -6.24 -5.09
CA ALA A 491 -5.65 -5.36 -6.24
C ALA A 491 -5.39 -6.19 -7.49
N LEU A 492 -6.22 -5.99 -8.52
CA LEU A 492 -6.25 -6.82 -9.72
C LEU A 492 -6.10 -5.96 -10.96
N ASP A 493 -5.01 -6.18 -11.68
CA ASP A 493 -4.76 -5.59 -12.99
C ASP A 493 -4.73 -6.69 -14.06
N ALA A 494 -4.96 -6.34 -15.31
CA ALA A 494 -4.79 -7.26 -16.43
C ALA A 494 -4.08 -6.57 -17.60
N GLY A 495 -3.32 -7.33 -18.35
CA GLY A 495 -2.61 -6.81 -19.52
C GLY A 495 -2.28 -7.86 -20.55
N SER A 496 -1.93 -7.40 -21.75
CA SER A 496 -1.44 -8.24 -22.82
C SER A 496 -0.22 -9.04 -22.39
N THR A 497 -0.13 -10.31 -22.80
CA THR A 497 1.08 -11.14 -22.56
C THR A 497 2.31 -10.63 -23.26
N ARG A 498 2.20 -9.72 -24.24
CA ARG A 498 3.33 -9.00 -24.83
C ARG A 498 3.90 -7.92 -23.93
N LEU A 499 3.11 -7.38 -23.02
CA LEU A 499 3.49 -6.34 -22.09
C LEU A 499 4.30 -6.94 -20.93
N ARG A 500 5.45 -6.38 -20.65
CA ARG A 500 6.29 -6.67 -19.48
C ARG A 500 6.26 -5.49 -18.52
N GLY A 501 6.59 -5.72 -17.25
CA GLY A 501 6.60 -4.68 -16.23
C GLY A 501 5.24 -4.44 -15.55
N LEU A 502 4.17 -5.14 -15.94
CA LEU A 502 2.91 -5.18 -15.18
C LEU A 502 3.07 -6.19 -14.03
N GLU A 503 3.72 -5.74 -12.98
CA GLU A 503 4.05 -6.53 -11.79
C GLU A 503 3.21 -6.10 -10.58
N PRO A 504 2.86 -7.02 -9.68
CA PRO A 504 2.23 -6.68 -8.41
C PRO A 504 3.05 -5.67 -7.61
N HIS A 505 2.38 -4.72 -6.99
CA HIS A 505 3.04 -3.75 -6.11
C HIS A 505 2.29 -3.58 -4.80
N ALA A 506 3.02 -3.27 -3.71
CA ALA A 506 2.46 -3.15 -2.38
C ALA A 506 1.56 -1.91 -2.20
N ARG A 507 1.80 -0.86 -2.98
CA ARG A 507 1.18 0.45 -2.78
C ARG A 507 0.01 0.72 -3.73
N TYR A 508 0.25 0.69 -5.02
CA TYR A 508 -0.76 1.02 -6.04
C TYR A 508 -0.80 -0.01 -7.16
N ASP A 509 -1.91 -0.06 -7.88
CA ASP A 509 -2.12 -0.77 -9.13
C ASP A 509 -1.13 -0.30 -10.22
N MET A 510 -1.11 -0.97 -11.37
CA MET A 510 -0.23 -0.65 -12.51
C MET A 510 1.25 -0.52 -12.14
N ASN A 511 1.76 -1.43 -11.28
CA ASN A 511 3.14 -1.43 -10.78
C ASN A 511 3.51 -0.08 -10.15
N ASP A 512 2.75 0.32 -9.11
CA ASP A 512 2.88 1.61 -8.43
C ASP A 512 2.58 2.81 -9.33
N GLN A 513 1.64 2.67 -10.26
CA GLN A 513 1.31 3.67 -11.30
C GLN A 513 2.50 4.03 -12.21
N ARG A 514 3.56 3.21 -12.18
CA ARG A 514 4.81 3.43 -12.95
C ARG A 514 4.97 2.48 -14.13
N LEU A 515 3.89 1.84 -14.59
CA LEU A 515 3.94 0.92 -15.74
C LEU A 515 4.46 1.61 -17.00
N ALA A 516 4.10 2.87 -17.22
CA ALA A 516 4.61 3.68 -18.33
C ALA A 516 6.14 3.83 -18.29
N GLU A 517 6.72 4.03 -17.11
CA GLU A 517 8.16 4.18 -16.90
C GLU A 517 8.89 2.85 -16.90
N LYS A 518 8.32 1.80 -16.25
CA LYS A 518 8.99 0.52 -15.98
C LYS A 518 8.74 -0.53 -17.07
N GLY A 519 7.68 -0.40 -17.88
CA GLY A 519 7.23 -1.42 -18.82
C GLY A 519 7.93 -1.39 -20.19
N TRP A 520 7.74 -2.48 -20.96
CA TRP A 520 8.18 -2.62 -22.36
C TRP A 520 7.38 -3.72 -23.07
N PHE A 521 7.40 -3.74 -24.39
CA PHE A 521 6.87 -4.86 -25.17
C PHE A 521 7.95 -5.91 -25.49
N ALA A 522 7.59 -7.20 -25.28
CA ALA A 522 8.48 -8.34 -25.56
C ALA A 522 8.63 -8.62 -27.07
#